data_cd62e6f2bf76a4a68e0a89cdd6948c47
#
_entry.id   cd62e6f2bf76a4a68e0a89cdd6948c47
#
_cell.length_a   1.000
_cell.length_b   1.000
_cell.length_c   1.000
_cell.angle_alpha   90.00
_cell.angle_beta   90.00
_cell.angle_gamma   90.00
#
_symmetry.space_group_name_H-M   'P 1'
#
loop_
_entity.id
_entity.type
_entity.pdbx_description
1 polymer ?
#
loop_
_entity_poly.entity_id
_entity_poly.type
_entity_poly.pdbx_seq_one_letter_code
_entity_poly.pdbx_strand_id
1 'polypeptide(L)'
;LRPDTDLGRILTVHRPLVYRALDRLVAAGLAEPHHTEPGAAGPTRTLHRPTRTGRRAADDWLDQPVTSVRDLRMEFLAKLRLNQRRNRDLSHLVQAQRSALAGTFERLDAPSSTDVVDLWRSHNADAAKAFLDELSQR
;
A
#
# COMPACT_ATOMS: atom_id res chain seq x y z
N LEU A 1 1.76 -4.91 -13.44
CA LEU A 1 2.87 -5.19 -12.51
C LEU A 1 3.39 -6.58 -12.82
N ARG A 2 4.67 -6.71 -13.13
CA ARG A 2 5.31 -8.02 -13.33
C ARG A 2 5.59 -8.64 -11.96
N PRO A 3 5.42 -9.97 -11.77
CA PRO A 3 5.67 -10.64 -10.49
C PRO A 3 7.11 -10.52 -9.98
N ASP A 4 8.06 -10.31 -10.88
CA ASP A 4 9.49 -10.15 -10.62
C ASP A 4 9.86 -8.73 -10.11
N THR A 5 8.94 -7.78 -10.16
CA THR A 5 9.17 -6.44 -9.60
C THR A 5 8.89 -6.44 -8.10
N ASP A 6 9.52 -5.52 -7.37
CA ASP A 6 9.33 -5.37 -5.93
C ASP A 6 7.86 -5.08 -5.54
N LEU A 7 7.13 -4.28 -6.34
CA LEU A 7 5.69 -4.08 -6.16
C LEU A 7 4.87 -5.29 -6.63
N GLY A 8 5.32 -6.01 -7.65
CA GLY A 8 4.67 -7.23 -8.11
C GLY A 8 4.67 -8.35 -7.08
N ARG A 9 5.64 -8.37 -6.17
CA ARG A 9 5.68 -9.28 -5.01
C ARG A 9 4.63 -8.95 -3.95
N ILE A 10 4.18 -7.70 -3.89
CA ILE A 10 3.17 -7.22 -2.93
C ILE A 10 1.76 -7.33 -3.53
N LEU A 11 1.63 -6.92 -4.79
CA LEU A 11 0.35 -6.72 -5.45
C LEU A 11 0.31 -7.47 -6.79
N THR A 12 -0.67 -8.35 -6.94
CA THR A 12 -1.05 -8.89 -8.24
C THR A 12 -2.29 -8.16 -8.74
N VAL A 13 -2.15 -7.35 -9.78
CA VAL A 13 -3.26 -6.55 -10.32
C VAL A 13 -3.52 -6.92 -11.77
N HIS A 14 -4.74 -7.29 -12.08
CA HIS A 14 -5.19 -7.56 -13.45
C HIS A 14 -5.24 -6.28 -14.28
N ARG A 15 -4.76 -6.36 -15.53
CA ARG A 15 -4.70 -5.20 -16.45
C ARG A 15 -5.99 -4.35 -16.51
N PRO A 16 -7.20 -4.92 -16.62
CA PRO A 16 -8.43 -4.13 -16.66
C PRO A 16 -8.64 -3.24 -15.42
N LEU A 17 -8.20 -3.71 -14.24
CA LEU A 17 -8.29 -2.91 -13.01
C LEU A 17 -7.33 -1.72 -13.02
N VAL A 18 -6.14 -1.90 -13.62
CA VAL A 18 -5.17 -0.81 -13.77
C VAL A 18 -5.72 0.30 -14.65
N TYR A 19 -6.33 -0.05 -15.80
CA TYR A 19 -6.95 0.94 -16.68
C TYR A 19 -8.11 1.68 -16.00
N ARG A 20 -9.01 0.95 -15.34
CA ARG A 20 -10.10 1.59 -14.58
C ARG A 20 -9.60 2.51 -13.48
N ALA A 21 -8.54 2.13 -12.78
CA ALA A 21 -7.92 2.98 -11.76
C ALA A 21 -7.33 4.24 -12.39
N LEU A 22 -6.64 4.11 -13.53
CA LEU A 22 -6.09 5.24 -14.26
C LEU A 22 -7.19 6.20 -14.76
N ASP A 23 -8.27 5.67 -15.33
CA ASP A 23 -9.42 6.47 -15.78
C ASP A 23 -10.03 7.27 -14.62
N ARG A 24 -10.15 6.65 -13.43
CA ARG A 24 -10.62 7.34 -12.23
C ARG A 24 -9.66 8.44 -11.77
N LEU A 25 -8.35 8.20 -11.83
CA LEU A 25 -7.36 9.21 -11.47
C LEU A 25 -7.41 10.40 -12.44
N VAL A 26 -7.62 10.14 -13.73
CA VAL A 26 -7.78 11.20 -14.75
C VAL A 26 -9.08 11.97 -14.50
N ALA A 27 -10.21 11.29 -14.29
CA ALA A 27 -11.48 11.92 -13.99
C ALA A 27 -11.45 12.78 -12.72
N ALA A 28 -10.65 12.37 -11.73
CA ALA A 28 -10.42 13.13 -10.48
C ALA A 28 -9.37 14.26 -10.63
N GLY A 29 -8.80 14.47 -11.81
CA GLY A 29 -7.75 15.48 -12.04
C GLY A 29 -6.42 15.19 -11.34
N LEU A 30 -6.19 13.93 -10.94
CA LEU A 30 -4.97 13.48 -10.28
C LEU A 30 -3.90 12.99 -11.26
N ALA A 31 -4.31 12.58 -12.46
CA ALA A 31 -3.44 12.22 -13.57
C ALA A 31 -3.92 12.90 -14.86
N GLU A 32 -3.02 13.10 -15.80
CA GLU A 32 -3.33 13.68 -17.11
C GLU A 32 -2.57 12.95 -18.22
N PRO A 33 -3.10 12.88 -19.47
CA PRO A 33 -2.37 12.39 -20.61
C PRO A 33 -1.09 13.23 -20.80
N HIS A 34 0.03 12.60 -21.10
CA HIS A 34 1.31 13.27 -21.31
C HIS A 34 1.76 13.22 -22.76
N HIS A 35 1.95 12.03 -23.30
CA HIS A 35 2.20 11.84 -24.72
C HIS A 35 1.78 10.44 -25.17
N THR A 36 1.69 10.29 -26.48
CA THR A 36 1.31 9.03 -27.11
C THR A 36 2.51 8.48 -27.86
N GLU A 37 2.79 7.19 -27.68
CA GLU A 37 3.91 6.52 -28.34
C GLU A 37 3.45 5.21 -29.03
N PRO A 38 4.11 4.77 -30.12
CA PRO A 38 3.86 3.47 -30.70
C PRO A 38 4.16 2.35 -29.69
N GLY A 39 3.27 1.36 -29.59
CA GLY A 39 3.56 0.15 -28.80
C GLY A 39 4.69 -0.65 -29.46
N ALA A 40 5.62 -1.21 -28.70
CA ALA A 40 6.77 -1.96 -29.20
C ALA A 40 6.39 -3.19 -30.04
N ALA A 41 5.20 -3.73 -29.88
CA ALA A 41 4.63 -4.85 -30.64
C ALA A 41 3.09 -4.83 -30.61
N GLY A 42 2.45 -3.64 -30.60
CA GLY A 42 1.02 -3.52 -30.44
C GLY A 42 0.48 -2.11 -30.68
N PRO A 43 -0.78 -1.86 -30.33
CA PRO A 43 -1.41 -0.58 -30.58
C PRO A 43 -0.71 0.57 -29.84
N THR A 44 -0.88 1.76 -30.36
CA THR A 44 -0.45 3.02 -29.76
C THR A 44 -0.89 3.12 -28.31
N ARG A 45 0.00 3.57 -27.42
CA ARG A 45 -0.28 3.74 -26.00
C ARG A 45 -0.14 5.20 -25.56
N THR A 46 -1.05 5.66 -24.76
CA THR A 46 -0.99 6.97 -24.12
C THR A 46 -0.30 6.84 -22.76
N LEU A 47 0.78 7.58 -22.55
CA LEU A 47 1.43 7.72 -21.26
C LEU A 47 0.72 8.81 -20.46
N HIS A 48 0.58 8.57 -19.18
CA HIS A 48 0.00 9.52 -18.24
C HIS A 48 1.05 9.98 -17.24
N ARG A 49 0.89 11.19 -16.75
CA ARG A 49 1.70 11.73 -15.65
C ARG A 49 0.80 12.24 -14.52
N PRO A 50 1.27 12.24 -13.27
CA PRO A 50 0.52 12.84 -12.17
C PRO A 50 0.49 14.36 -12.34
N THR A 51 -0.67 14.97 -12.05
CA THR A 51 -0.81 16.42 -11.91
C THR A 51 -0.13 16.90 -10.62
N ARG A 52 -0.07 18.22 -10.39
CA ARG A 52 0.39 18.77 -9.10
C ARG A 52 -0.48 18.27 -7.93
N THR A 53 -1.80 18.27 -8.11
CA THR A 53 -2.76 17.75 -7.13
C THR A 53 -2.57 16.25 -6.93
N GLY A 54 -2.35 15.48 -8.00
CA GLY A 54 -2.10 14.05 -7.93
C GLY A 54 -0.82 13.69 -7.17
N ARG A 55 0.25 14.47 -7.35
CA ARG A 55 1.49 14.27 -6.57
C ARG A 55 1.26 14.51 -5.09
N ARG A 56 0.58 15.62 -4.73
CA ARG A 56 0.24 15.92 -3.34
C ARG A 56 -0.62 14.82 -2.72
N ALA A 57 -1.68 14.39 -3.40
CA ALA A 57 -2.54 13.31 -2.93
C ALA A 57 -1.77 11.98 -2.73
N ALA A 58 -0.81 11.68 -3.61
CA ALA A 58 0.05 10.51 -3.45
C ALA A 58 0.99 10.64 -2.25
N ASP A 59 1.56 11.82 -2.01
CA ASP A 59 2.42 12.08 -0.86
C ASP A 59 1.62 11.97 0.45
N ASP A 60 0.44 12.58 0.52
CA ASP A 60 -0.46 12.48 1.67
C ASP A 60 -0.86 11.02 1.95
N TRP A 61 -1.18 10.23 0.91
CA TRP A 61 -1.51 8.82 1.06
C TRP A 61 -0.32 7.99 1.56
N LEU A 62 0.90 8.28 1.09
CA LEU A 62 2.11 7.58 1.50
C LEU A 62 2.44 7.76 2.98
N ASP A 63 2.03 8.87 3.58
CA ASP A 63 2.29 9.21 4.98
C ASP A 63 1.18 8.73 5.94
N GLN A 64 0.03 8.26 5.41
CA GLN A 64 -1.08 7.79 6.23
C GLN A 64 -0.91 6.32 6.64
N PRO A 65 -1.10 5.96 7.92
CA PRO A 65 -1.17 4.56 8.34
C PRO A 65 -2.43 3.89 7.80
N VAL A 66 -2.43 2.56 7.75
CA VAL A 66 -3.64 1.77 7.50
C VAL A 66 -4.36 1.47 8.81
N THR A 67 -5.67 1.27 8.75
CA THR A 67 -6.53 1.13 9.94
C THR A 67 -6.87 -0.33 10.29
N SER A 68 -6.42 -1.29 9.49
CA SER A 68 -6.68 -2.70 9.71
C SER A 68 -5.41 -3.54 9.55
N VAL A 69 -5.29 -4.62 10.36
CA VAL A 69 -4.19 -5.59 10.25
C VAL A 69 -4.15 -6.23 8.84
N ARG A 70 -5.32 -6.45 8.24
CA ARG A 70 -5.42 -7.00 6.88
C ARG A 70 -4.74 -6.14 5.83
N ASP A 71 -4.83 -4.83 5.98
CA ASP A 71 -4.32 -3.87 4.99
C ASP A 71 -2.80 -3.69 5.10
N LEU A 72 -2.17 -4.17 6.19
CA LEU A 72 -0.72 -4.22 6.31
C LEU A 72 -0.07 -5.02 5.19
N ARG A 73 -0.69 -6.15 4.80
CA ARG A 73 -0.14 -7.06 3.80
C ARG A 73 0.01 -6.44 2.40
N MET A 74 -0.86 -5.55 2.04
CA MET A 74 -0.88 -4.99 0.67
C MET A 74 -0.61 -3.49 0.68
N GLU A 75 -1.46 -2.71 1.32
CA GLU A 75 -1.39 -1.26 1.26
C GLU A 75 -0.17 -0.72 2.01
N PHE A 76 0.03 -1.14 3.26
CA PHE A 76 1.16 -0.66 4.04
C PHE A 76 2.51 -1.09 3.45
N LEU A 77 2.64 -2.35 3.01
CA LEU A 77 3.84 -2.80 2.31
C LEU A 77 4.11 -2.01 1.02
N ALA A 78 3.07 -1.65 0.26
CA ALA A 78 3.21 -0.80 -0.91
C ALA A 78 3.69 0.61 -0.53
N LYS A 79 3.14 1.20 0.53
CA LYS A 79 3.57 2.50 1.08
C LYS A 79 5.04 2.47 1.51
N LEU A 80 5.44 1.46 2.27
CA LEU A 80 6.85 1.27 2.67
C LEU A 80 7.76 1.20 1.44
N ARG A 81 7.40 0.38 0.46
CA ARG A 81 8.24 0.19 -0.74
C ARG A 81 8.34 1.46 -1.60
N LEU A 82 7.26 2.20 -1.75
CA LEU A 82 7.25 3.45 -2.50
C LEU A 82 8.02 4.56 -1.79
N ASN A 83 7.95 4.63 -0.46
CA ASN A 83 8.76 5.55 0.33
C ASN A 83 10.25 5.21 0.25
N GLN A 84 10.63 3.92 0.34
CA GLN A 84 12.01 3.46 0.14
C GLN A 84 12.58 3.86 -1.23
N ARG A 85 11.79 3.71 -2.31
CA ARG A 85 12.20 4.15 -3.66
C ARG A 85 12.46 5.65 -3.76
N ARG A 86 11.87 6.43 -2.88
CA ARG A 86 12.04 7.88 -2.79
C ARG A 86 13.11 8.30 -1.77
N ASN A 87 13.81 7.34 -1.17
CA ASN A 87 14.78 7.56 -0.09
C ASN A 87 14.20 8.38 1.08
N ARG A 88 12.90 8.16 1.39
CA ARG A 88 12.23 8.83 2.53
C ARG A 88 12.47 8.03 3.80
N ASP A 89 12.61 8.73 4.91
CA ASP A 89 12.62 8.12 6.24
C ASP A 89 11.26 7.46 6.53
N LEU A 90 11.30 6.23 7.02
CA LEU A 90 10.12 5.44 7.35
C LEU A 90 9.69 5.55 8.81
N SER A 91 10.52 6.12 9.67
CA SER A 91 10.32 6.12 11.13
C SER A 91 8.96 6.70 11.51
N HIS A 92 8.59 7.84 10.92
CA HIS A 92 7.32 8.50 11.17
C HIS A 92 6.13 7.61 10.75
N LEU A 93 6.17 7.02 9.55
CA LEU A 93 5.09 6.15 9.06
C LEU A 93 4.95 4.89 9.92
N VAL A 94 6.07 4.27 10.31
CA VAL A 94 6.07 3.07 11.17
C VAL A 94 5.49 3.41 12.55
N GLN A 95 5.89 4.52 13.14
CA GLN A 95 5.36 4.96 14.43
C GLN A 95 3.86 5.28 14.35
N ALA A 96 3.41 6.01 13.32
CA ALA A 96 2.00 6.28 13.09
C ALA A 96 1.19 4.98 12.91
N GLN A 97 1.77 3.99 12.18
CA GLN A 97 1.15 2.69 11.98
C GLN A 97 0.98 1.91 13.28
N ARG A 98 1.98 1.89 14.14
CA ARG A 98 1.90 1.27 15.47
C ARG A 98 0.78 1.90 16.30
N SER A 99 0.74 3.22 16.34
CA SER A 99 -0.29 3.97 17.08
C SER A 99 -1.70 3.68 16.53
N ALA A 100 -1.86 3.64 15.22
CA ALA A 100 -3.15 3.37 14.58
C ALA A 100 -3.72 1.98 14.87
N LEU A 101 -2.86 0.98 15.09
CA LEU A 101 -3.28 -0.40 15.39
C LEU A 101 -3.20 -0.78 16.86
N ALA A 102 -2.71 0.08 17.75
CA ALA A 102 -2.53 -0.23 19.18
C ALA A 102 -3.79 -0.80 19.83
N GLY A 103 -4.92 -0.11 19.72
CA GLY A 103 -6.18 -0.60 20.27
C GLY A 103 -6.73 -1.87 19.60
N THR A 104 -6.29 -2.19 18.37
CA THR A 104 -6.63 -3.46 17.72
C THR A 104 -5.80 -4.59 18.29
N PHE A 105 -4.52 -4.36 18.52
CA PHE A 105 -3.64 -5.34 19.15
C PHE A 105 -4.08 -5.66 20.57
N GLU A 106 -4.40 -4.65 21.39
CA GLU A 106 -4.92 -4.85 22.74
C GLU A 106 -6.19 -5.71 22.78
N ARG A 107 -7.12 -5.51 21.85
CA ARG A 107 -8.35 -6.32 21.77
C ARG A 107 -8.10 -7.76 21.34
N LEU A 108 -7.07 -8.01 20.54
CA LEU A 108 -6.74 -9.34 20.03
C LEU A 108 -5.77 -10.11 20.92
N ASP A 109 -5.08 -9.44 21.85
CA ASP A 109 -4.27 -10.04 22.93
C ASP A 109 -5.14 -10.62 24.06
N ALA A 110 -6.46 -10.39 24.07
CA ALA A 110 -7.37 -10.94 25.08
C ALA A 110 -7.42 -12.47 25.00
N PRO A 111 -7.56 -13.17 26.17
CA PRO A 111 -7.46 -14.62 26.23
C PRO A 111 -8.46 -15.32 25.32
N SER A 112 -7.95 -16.28 24.60
CA SER A 112 -8.46 -16.98 23.45
C SER A 112 -9.92 -17.43 23.55
N SER A 113 -10.73 -16.92 22.64
CA SER A 113 -11.90 -17.60 22.12
C SER A 113 -11.49 -18.97 21.55
N THR A 114 -12.28 -20.00 21.73
CA THR A 114 -12.13 -21.29 21.03
C THR A 114 -12.55 -21.21 19.57
N ASP A 115 -12.99 -20.02 19.13
CA ASP A 115 -13.40 -19.76 17.75
C ASP A 115 -12.18 -19.67 16.81
N VAL A 116 -12.24 -20.42 15.72
CA VAL A 116 -11.14 -20.52 14.74
C VAL A 116 -10.85 -19.17 14.06
N VAL A 117 -11.85 -18.31 13.91
CA VAL A 117 -11.69 -16.98 13.29
C VAL A 117 -10.93 -16.05 14.24
N ASP A 118 -11.25 -16.09 15.52
CA ASP A 118 -10.55 -15.29 16.53
C ASP A 118 -9.12 -15.77 16.70
N LEU A 119 -8.88 -17.08 16.69
CA LEU A 119 -7.55 -17.65 16.70
C LEU A 119 -6.72 -17.17 15.51
N TRP A 120 -7.29 -17.20 14.30
CA TRP A 120 -6.63 -16.66 13.09
C TRP A 120 -6.31 -15.17 13.21
N ARG A 121 -7.25 -14.36 13.72
CA ARG A 121 -7.07 -12.92 13.91
C ARG A 121 -5.97 -12.60 14.92
N SER A 122 -5.90 -13.33 16.04
CA SER A 122 -4.86 -13.19 17.05
C SER A 122 -3.48 -13.45 16.44
N HIS A 123 -3.27 -14.59 15.81
CA HIS A 123 -1.99 -14.91 15.17
C HIS A 123 -1.57 -13.90 14.10
N ASN A 124 -2.50 -13.36 13.32
CA ASN A 124 -2.17 -12.31 12.37
C ASN A 124 -1.79 -10.99 13.06
N ALA A 125 -2.42 -10.66 14.19
CA ALA A 125 -2.08 -9.49 14.99
C ALA A 125 -0.69 -9.63 15.60
N ASP A 126 -0.34 -10.80 16.14
CA ASP A 126 0.99 -11.09 16.68
C ASP A 126 2.07 -10.96 15.63
N ALA A 127 1.87 -11.54 14.45
CA ALA A 127 2.80 -11.42 13.33
C ALA A 127 2.95 -9.98 12.86
N ALA A 128 1.85 -9.22 12.81
CA ALA A 128 1.86 -7.81 12.44
C ALA A 128 2.63 -6.95 13.45
N LYS A 129 2.42 -7.20 14.75
CA LYS A 129 3.10 -6.52 15.85
C LYS A 129 4.61 -6.77 15.79
N ALA A 130 5.02 -8.04 15.68
CA ALA A 130 6.43 -8.42 15.55
C ALA A 130 7.10 -7.76 14.34
N PHE A 131 6.41 -7.71 13.19
CA PHE A 131 6.90 -7.04 11.98
C PHE A 131 7.10 -5.54 12.18
N LEU A 132 6.15 -4.83 12.81
CA LEU A 132 6.26 -3.40 13.09
C LEU A 132 7.35 -3.10 14.12
N ASP A 133 7.56 -3.98 15.10
CA ASP A 133 8.64 -3.86 16.08
C ASP A 133 10.01 -4.01 15.42
N GLU A 134 10.18 -4.97 14.52
CA GLU A 134 11.41 -5.14 13.75
C GLU A 134 11.71 -3.94 12.85
N LEU A 135 10.68 -3.38 12.18
CA LEU A 135 10.84 -2.17 11.36
C LEU A 135 11.28 -0.95 12.17
N SER A 136 10.85 -0.86 13.44
CA SER A 136 11.22 0.27 14.32
C SER A 136 12.67 0.22 14.79
N GLN A 137 13.35 -0.92 14.64
CA GLN A 137 14.74 -1.14 15.08
C GLN A 137 15.75 -0.95 13.93
N ARG A 138 15.28 -0.78 12.72
CA ARG A 138 16.11 -0.60 11.51
C ARG A 138 16.38 0.86 11.18
#